data_e888e3834df11366db4f5a4ae10ec5b9
#
_entry.id   e888e3834df11366db4f5a4ae10ec5b9
#
_cell.length_a   1.000
_cell.length_b   1.000
_cell.length_c   1.000
_cell.angle_alpha   90.00
_cell.angle_beta   90.00
_cell.angle_gamma   90.00
#
_symmetry.space_group_name_H-M   'P 1'
#
loop_
_entity.id
_entity.type
_entity.pdbx_description
1 polymer ?
#
loop_
_entity_poly.entity_id
_entity_poly.type
_entity_poly.pdbx_seq_one_letter_code
_entity_poly.pdbx_strand_id
1 'polypeptide(L)'
;DRTNNLPVMPVVIGMSATIQRFNTLAGNTTSTIQRVTVEAEQVRRSGLLKDQIIVNYPEEGATTNEMAILQAATDEWVDKWNHWHQYCYEQHYAYVNPVFVIQVENSNHDSRYSDTDLAECLRKIEARIGKKLQEGEVVHTFGQTALDITINGLDVKYREPSQIADDRKIKIVFFKENLSTGW
;
A
#
# COMPACT_ATOMS: atom_id res chain seq x y z
N ASP A 1 -25.41 -21.41 -9.32
CA ASP A 1 -26.20 -20.17 -9.32
C ASP A 1 -27.51 -20.43 -10.06
N ARG A 2 -28.63 -20.42 -9.32
CA ARG A 2 -29.95 -20.70 -9.87
C ARG A 2 -30.41 -19.64 -10.88
N THR A 3 -29.90 -18.42 -10.75
CA THR A 3 -30.24 -17.29 -11.64
C THR A 3 -29.63 -17.45 -13.03
N ASN A 4 -28.48 -18.11 -13.14
CA ASN A 4 -27.74 -18.28 -14.38
C ASN A 4 -27.78 -19.72 -14.93
N ASN A 5 -28.68 -20.57 -14.42
CA ASN A 5 -28.77 -21.98 -14.80
C ASN A 5 -27.47 -22.78 -14.74
N LEU A 6 -26.57 -22.37 -13.85
CA LEU A 6 -25.32 -23.08 -13.63
C LEU A 6 -25.53 -24.27 -12.66
N PRO A 7 -24.84 -25.39 -12.89
CA PRO A 7 -24.90 -26.52 -11.97
C PRO A 7 -24.41 -26.11 -10.57
N VAL A 8 -24.96 -26.80 -9.55
CA VAL A 8 -24.54 -26.56 -8.17
C VAL A 8 -23.07 -26.93 -8.01
N MET A 9 -22.27 -26.02 -7.48
CA MET A 9 -20.88 -26.32 -7.15
C MET A 9 -20.81 -27.34 -6.03
N PRO A 10 -20.10 -28.46 -6.21
CA PRO A 10 -20.04 -29.52 -5.20
C PRO A 10 -19.29 -29.08 -3.94
N VAL A 11 -18.27 -28.24 -4.07
CA VAL A 11 -17.48 -27.69 -2.97
C VAL A 11 -17.11 -26.25 -3.28
N VAL A 12 -17.22 -25.37 -2.28
CA VAL A 12 -16.74 -23.99 -2.33
C VAL A 12 -15.81 -23.79 -1.15
N ILE A 13 -14.57 -23.38 -1.42
CA ILE A 13 -13.59 -23.03 -0.40
C ILE A 13 -13.44 -21.52 -0.39
N GLY A 14 -13.75 -20.89 0.75
CA GLY A 14 -13.55 -19.46 0.96
C GLY A 14 -12.43 -19.22 1.96
N MET A 15 -11.52 -18.28 1.66
CA MET A 15 -10.51 -17.79 2.58
C MET A 15 -10.71 -16.29 2.80
N SER A 16 -10.70 -15.85 4.04
CA SER A 16 -10.87 -14.45 4.40
C SER A 16 -10.23 -14.14 5.74
N ALA A 17 -9.54 -13.02 5.82
CA ALA A 17 -9.10 -12.44 7.09
C ALA A 17 -10.25 -11.71 7.82
N THR A 18 -11.32 -11.35 7.10
CA THR A 18 -12.51 -10.64 7.61
C THR A 18 -13.72 -11.58 7.63
N ILE A 19 -13.88 -12.30 8.72
CA ILE A 19 -14.93 -13.31 8.86
C ILE A 19 -16.35 -12.74 8.71
N GLN A 20 -16.55 -11.46 9.06
CA GLN A 20 -17.85 -10.78 8.94
C GLN A 20 -18.33 -10.73 7.49
N ARG A 21 -17.48 -10.41 6.54
CA ARG A 21 -17.81 -10.40 5.10
C ARG A 21 -18.22 -11.78 4.61
N PHE A 22 -17.49 -12.81 5.05
CA PHE A 22 -17.80 -14.17 4.66
C PHE A 22 -19.14 -14.62 5.27
N ASN A 23 -19.40 -14.30 6.53
CA ASN A 23 -20.66 -14.61 7.20
C ASN A 23 -21.86 -13.97 6.50
N THR A 24 -21.73 -12.73 6.00
CA THR A 24 -22.78 -12.05 5.25
C THR A 24 -23.09 -12.78 3.93
N LEU A 25 -22.05 -13.22 3.22
CA LEU A 25 -22.21 -13.97 1.97
C LEU A 25 -22.77 -15.39 2.20
N ALA A 26 -22.37 -16.04 3.29
CA ALA A 26 -22.76 -17.39 3.65
C ALA A 26 -24.09 -17.47 4.40
N GLY A 27 -24.59 -16.34 4.95
CA GLY A 27 -25.78 -16.31 5.80
C GLY A 27 -27.08 -16.81 5.16
N ASN A 28 -27.15 -16.80 3.83
CA ASN A 28 -28.32 -17.26 3.05
C ASN A 28 -28.13 -18.64 2.41
N THR A 29 -27.08 -19.38 2.76
CA THR A 29 -26.87 -20.72 2.22
C THR A 29 -27.52 -21.79 3.07
N THR A 30 -28.11 -22.78 2.42
CA THR A 30 -28.65 -24.02 3.06
C THR A 30 -27.60 -25.13 3.10
N SER A 31 -26.39 -24.88 2.57
CA SER A 31 -25.30 -25.86 2.53
C SER A 31 -24.60 -25.95 3.88
N THR A 32 -24.06 -27.13 4.18
CA THR A 32 -23.22 -27.32 5.36
C THR A 32 -21.95 -26.51 5.27
N ILE A 33 -21.68 -25.68 6.26
CA ILE A 33 -20.46 -24.86 6.35
C ILE A 33 -19.55 -25.46 7.39
N GLN A 34 -18.34 -25.85 6.98
CA GLN A 34 -17.26 -26.18 7.89
C GLN A 34 -16.32 -24.96 8.02
N ARG A 35 -16.00 -24.61 9.25
CA ARG A 35 -15.11 -23.48 9.54
C ARG A 35 -13.81 -23.99 10.12
N VAL A 36 -12.71 -23.51 9.55
CA VAL A 36 -11.37 -23.71 10.09
C VAL A 36 -10.80 -22.35 10.41
N THR A 37 -10.39 -22.15 11.65
CA THR A 37 -9.68 -20.95 12.08
C THR A 37 -8.20 -21.28 12.21
N VAL A 38 -7.36 -20.49 11.57
CA VAL A 38 -5.91 -20.56 11.74
C VAL A 38 -5.52 -19.47 12.73
N GLU A 39 -4.94 -19.87 13.85
CA GLU A 39 -4.54 -18.93 14.90
C GLU A 39 -3.34 -18.09 14.47
N ALA A 40 -3.26 -16.84 14.94
CA ALA A 40 -2.19 -15.91 14.60
C ALA A 40 -0.79 -16.49 14.84
N GLU A 41 -0.63 -17.27 15.90
CA GLU A 41 0.65 -17.94 16.23
C GLU A 41 1.04 -18.99 15.17
N GLN A 42 0.09 -19.72 14.61
CA GLN A 42 0.35 -20.67 13.53
C GLN A 42 0.80 -19.95 12.25
N VAL A 43 0.17 -18.79 11.95
CA VAL A 43 0.54 -17.96 10.80
C VAL A 43 1.93 -17.34 11.02
N ARG A 44 2.24 -16.90 12.25
CA ARG A 44 3.57 -16.38 12.59
C ARG A 44 4.65 -17.44 12.38
N ARG A 45 4.44 -18.66 12.88
CA ARG A 45 5.38 -19.78 12.71
C ARG A 45 5.60 -20.17 11.25
N SER A 46 4.63 -19.92 10.38
CA SER A 46 4.78 -20.17 8.94
C SER A 46 5.61 -19.09 8.22
N GLY A 47 6.00 -18.01 8.90
CA GLY A 47 6.74 -16.89 8.31
C GLY A 47 5.88 -15.92 7.49
N LEU A 48 4.55 -16.06 7.51
CA LEU A 48 3.64 -15.19 6.75
C LEU A 48 3.29 -13.88 7.47
N LEU A 49 3.50 -13.81 8.78
CA LEU A 49 3.33 -12.56 9.54
C LEU A 49 4.67 -11.88 9.77
N LYS A 50 4.64 -10.55 9.75
CA LYS A 50 5.79 -9.74 10.17
C LYS A 50 6.01 -9.94 11.67
N ASP A 51 7.26 -10.13 12.07
CA ASP A 51 7.62 -10.28 13.48
C ASP A 51 7.45 -8.97 14.25
N GLN A 52 7.62 -7.84 13.58
CA GLN A 52 7.56 -6.53 14.18
C GLN A 52 6.92 -5.49 13.24
N ILE A 53 6.07 -4.65 13.81
CA ILE A 53 5.56 -3.43 13.19
C ILE A 53 6.08 -2.27 14.04
N ILE A 54 6.87 -1.39 13.43
CA ILE A 54 7.40 -0.20 14.10
C ILE A 54 6.47 0.96 13.75
N VAL A 55 5.90 1.57 14.78
CA VAL A 55 5.06 2.76 14.63
C VAL A 55 5.78 3.94 15.25
N ASN A 56 6.14 4.92 14.43
CA ASN A 56 6.71 6.17 14.87
C ASN A 56 5.63 7.26 14.80
N TYR A 57 5.44 8.00 15.87
CA TYR A 57 4.50 9.12 15.96
C TYR A 57 5.12 10.24 16.77
N PRO A 58 4.71 11.50 16.52
CA PRO A 58 5.17 12.66 17.32
C PRO A 58 4.77 12.49 18.78
N GLU A 59 5.57 13.07 19.69
CA GLU A 59 5.21 13.14 21.10
C GLU A 59 3.90 13.90 21.30
N GLU A 60 3.11 13.49 22.30
CA GLU A 60 1.85 14.12 22.63
C GLU A 60 2.06 15.60 22.98
N GLY A 61 1.33 16.49 22.31
CA GLY A 61 1.46 17.95 22.47
C GLY A 61 2.58 18.61 21.63
N ALA A 62 3.36 17.85 20.87
CA ALA A 62 4.30 18.44 19.92
C ALA A 62 3.57 19.11 18.75
N THR A 63 4.02 20.30 18.34
CA THR A 63 3.56 20.91 17.09
C THR A 63 4.08 20.08 15.93
N THR A 64 3.18 19.35 15.28
CA THR A 64 3.54 18.47 14.18
C THR A 64 3.86 19.30 12.92
N ASN A 65 5.06 19.13 12.40
CA ASN A 65 5.42 19.61 11.07
C ASN A 65 5.42 18.38 10.14
N GLU A 66 4.38 18.25 9.32
CA GLU A 66 4.20 17.11 8.41
C GLU A 66 5.39 16.91 7.48
N MET A 67 6.00 18.01 7.02
CA MET A 67 7.19 17.93 6.16
C MET A 67 8.42 17.43 6.92
N ALA A 68 8.55 17.70 8.22
CA ALA A 68 9.61 17.13 9.05
C ALA A 68 9.39 15.62 9.26
N ILE A 69 8.14 15.19 9.47
CA ILE A 69 7.79 13.77 9.55
C ILE A 69 8.11 13.08 8.23
N LEU A 70 7.74 13.67 7.09
CA LEU A 70 8.05 13.14 5.77
C LEU A 70 9.56 12.98 5.55
N GLN A 71 10.36 13.96 5.99
CA GLN A 71 11.81 13.89 5.89
C GLN A 71 12.40 12.75 6.74
N ALA A 72 11.97 12.63 7.99
CA ALA A 72 12.38 11.53 8.88
C ALA A 72 11.99 10.16 8.31
N ALA A 73 10.75 10.03 7.82
CA ALA A 73 10.29 8.81 7.17
C ALA A 73 11.06 8.50 5.87
N THR A 74 11.50 9.53 5.15
CA THR A 74 12.35 9.35 3.96
C THR A 74 13.72 8.78 4.35
N ASP A 75 14.32 9.26 5.42
CA ASP A 75 15.61 8.75 5.90
C ASP A 75 15.50 7.28 6.30
N GLU A 76 14.47 6.93 7.05
CA GLU A 76 14.16 5.54 7.41
C GLU A 76 13.92 4.65 6.18
N TRP A 77 13.23 5.16 5.17
CA TRP A 77 13.01 4.42 3.93
C TRP A 77 14.31 4.17 3.18
N VAL A 78 15.19 5.18 3.08
CA VAL A 78 16.52 5.05 2.44
C VAL A 78 17.36 4.00 3.17
N ASP A 79 17.35 4.04 4.51
CA ASP A 79 18.08 3.07 5.33
C ASP A 79 17.57 1.64 5.09
N LYS A 80 16.24 1.45 5.12
CA LYS A 80 15.62 0.15 4.80
C LYS A 80 15.90 -0.30 3.37
N TRP A 81 15.94 0.62 2.41
CA TRP A 81 16.32 0.34 1.03
C TRP A 81 17.72 -0.26 0.92
N ASN A 82 18.69 0.36 1.59
CA ASN A 82 20.08 -0.09 1.56
C ASN A 82 20.22 -1.46 2.22
N HIS A 83 19.65 -1.66 3.41
CA HIS A 83 19.66 -2.95 4.11
C HIS A 83 18.96 -4.06 3.31
N TRP A 84 17.82 -3.76 2.70
CA TRP A 84 17.09 -4.74 1.89
C TRP A 84 17.87 -5.12 0.63
N HIS A 85 18.53 -4.18 0.01
CA HIS A 85 19.39 -4.44 -1.15
C HIS A 85 20.54 -5.40 -0.78
N GLN A 86 21.23 -5.09 0.30
CA GLN A 86 22.30 -5.94 0.81
C GLN A 86 21.80 -7.34 1.17
N TYR A 87 20.67 -7.44 1.87
CA TYR A 87 20.05 -8.72 2.22
C TYR A 87 19.71 -9.56 0.99
N CYS A 88 19.06 -8.97 -0.01
CA CYS A 88 18.75 -9.68 -1.25
C CYS A 88 20.01 -10.18 -1.96
N TYR A 89 21.06 -9.37 -1.98
CA TYR A 89 22.34 -9.76 -2.57
C TYR A 89 22.97 -10.96 -1.83
N GLU A 90 23.03 -10.91 -0.50
CA GLU A 90 23.62 -11.97 0.33
C GLU A 90 22.82 -13.29 0.25
N GLN A 91 21.50 -13.19 0.14
CA GLN A 91 20.61 -14.35 0.11
C GLN A 91 20.33 -14.86 -1.32
N HIS A 92 20.90 -14.22 -2.33
CA HIS A 92 20.63 -14.52 -3.76
C HIS A 92 19.14 -14.44 -4.14
N TYR A 93 18.40 -13.53 -3.51
CA TYR A 93 17.00 -13.27 -3.84
C TYR A 93 16.86 -12.28 -4.99
N ALA A 94 15.77 -12.43 -5.74
CA ALA A 94 15.38 -11.41 -6.70
C ALA A 94 15.13 -10.09 -5.97
N TYR A 95 15.77 -9.02 -6.45
CA TYR A 95 15.62 -7.71 -5.83
C TYR A 95 14.21 -7.15 -6.04
N VAL A 96 13.59 -6.70 -4.96
CA VAL A 96 12.30 -6.00 -4.95
C VAL A 96 12.49 -4.66 -4.23
N ASN A 97 11.98 -3.58 -4.80
CA ASN A 97 12.07 -2.27 -4.18
C ASN A 97 11.20 -2.19 -2.90
N PRO A 98 11.72 -1.71 -1.77
CA PRO A 98 10.88 -1.20 -0.70
C PRO A 98 10.08 0.00 -1.18
N VAL A 99 8.77 -0.08 -1.18
CA VAL A 99 7.89 1.00 -1.63
C VAL A 99 7.60 1.96 -0.49
N PHE A 100 7.80 3.26 -0.72
CA PHE A 100 7.43 4.32 0.20
C PHE A 100 6.00 4.77 -0.08
N VAL A 101 5.10 4.47 0.83
CA VAL A 101 3.67 4.74 0.68
C VAL A 101 3.33 5.98 1.51
N ILE A 102 2.76 7.01 0.86
CA ILE A 102 2.49 8.31 1.47
C ILE A 102 1.00 8.60 1.35
N GLN A 103 0.32 8.63 2.48
CA GLN A 103 -1.07 9.08 2.54
C GLN A 103 -1.13 10.60 2.45
N VAL A 104 -2.02 11.09 1.60
CA VAL A 104 -2.26 12.51 1.40
C VAL A 104 -3.72 12.87 1.60
N GLU A 105 -4.00 14.10 1.93
CA GLU A 105 -5.36 14.59 2.17
C GLU A 105 -6.20 14.63 0.89
N ASN A 106 -7.51 14.50 1.07
CA ASN A 106 -8.45 14.80 0.02
C ASN A 106 -8.41 16.30 -0.29
N SER A 107 -8.69 16.67 -1.54
CA SER A 107 -8.85 18.08 -1.87
C SER A 107 -10.25 18.55 -1.53
N ASN A 108 -10.33 19.72 -0.92
CA ASN A 108 -11.57 20.47 -0.71
C ASN A 108 -11.88 21.42 -1.89
N HIS A 109 -11.01 21.42 -2.92
CA HIS A 109 -11.12 22.29 -4.10
C HIS A 109 -11.06 21.46 -5.39
N ASP A 110 -11.99 21.72 -6.31
CA ASP A 110 -12.08 21.00 -7.60
C ASP A 110 -10.83 21.14 -8.49
N SER A 111 -10.02 22.17 -8.27
CA SER A 111 -8.82 22.43 -9.06
C SER A 111 -7.54 21.76 -8.56
N ARG A 112 -7.62 21.02 -7.45
CA ARG A 112 -6.45 20.37 -6.82
C ARG A 112 -6.67 18.88 -6.66
N TYR A 113 -5.62 18.11 -6.86
CA TYR A 113 -5.65 16.67 -6.61
C TYR A 113 -5.65 16.33 -5.11
N SER A 114 -5.03 17.17 -4.29
CA SER A 114 -4.91 17.02 -2.85
C SER A 114 -4.70 18.39 -2.21
N ASP A 115 -5.09 18.55 -0.95
CA ASP A 115 -4.74 19.73 -0.14
C ASP A 115 -3.30 19.62 0.39
N THR A 116 -2.71 18.42 0.40
CA THR A 116 -1.29 18.23 0.62
C THR A 116 -0.48 18.76 -0.57
N ASP A 117 0.57 19.54 -0.31
CA ASP A 117 1.48 20.03 -1.35
C ASP A 117 2.40 18.90 -1.86
N LEU A 118 1.93 18.19 -2.90
CA LEU A 118 2.66 17.07 -3.50
C LEU A 118 4.00 17.53 -4.11
N ALA A 119 4.06 18.78 -4.59
CA ALA A 119 5.29 19.33 -5.17
C ALA A 119 6.35 19.56 -4.10
N GLU A 120 5.94 20.03 -2.91
CA GLU A 120 6.82 20.15 -1.74
C GLU A 120 7.26 18.78 -1.24
N CYS A 121 6.33 17.81 -1.15
CA CYS A 121 6.65 16.43 -0.77
C CYS A 121 7.79 15.87 -1.64
N LEU A 122 7.65 15.93 -2.95
CA LEU A 122 8.68 15.43 -3.88
C LEU A 122 10.00 16.18 -3.73
N ARG A 123 9.98 17.51 -3.59
CA ARG A 123 11.21 18.29 -3.37
C ARG A 123 11.94 17.87 -2.10
N LYS A 124 11.22 17.63 -1.00
CA LYS A 124 11.80 17.19 0.28
C LYS A 124 12.40 15.78 0.17
N ILE A 125 11.68 14.86 -0.46
CA ILE A 125 12.17 13.49 -0.69
C ILE A 125 13.43 13.53 -1.56
N GLU A 126 13.40 14.22 -2.71
CA GLU A 126 14.54 14.33 -3.62
C GLU A 126 15.77 14.94 -2.94
N ALA A 127 15.57 15.97 -2.12
CA ALA A 127 16.65 16.58 -1.34
C ALA A 127 17.29 15.58 -0.36
N ARG A 128 16.50 14.70 0.28
CA ARG A 128 17.02 13.69 1.22
C ARG A 128 17.73 12.54 0.52
N ILE A 129 17.21 12.08 -0.62
CA ILE A 129 17.85 10.99 -1.40
C ILE A 129 19.02 11.47 -2.27
N GLY A 130 19.20 12.78 -2.41
CA GLY A 130 20.29 13.40 -3.17
C GLY A 130 20.20 13.24 -4.70
N LYS A 131 19.02 12.88 -5.23
CA LYS A 131 18.80 12.71 -6.67
C LYS A 131 17.37 13.04 -7.08
N LYS A 132 17.18 13.31 -8.37
CA LYS A 132 15.86 13.50 -8.96
C LYS A 132 15.18 12.15 -9.19
N LEU A 133 13.89 12.12 -8.90
CA LEU A 133 13.03 11.00 -9.22
C LEU A 133 12.73 10.97 -10.72
N GLN A 134 12.59 9.78 -11.27
CA GLN A 134 12.38 9.55 -12.68
C GLN A 134 10.94 9.11 -12.97
N GLU A 135 10.52 9.28 -14.22
CA GLU A 135 9.21 8.78 -14.66
C GLU A 135 9.05 7.28 -14.39
N GLY A 136 7.93 6.91 -13.78
CA GLY A 136 7.61 5.55 -13.35
C GLY A 136 8.13 5.16 -11.97
N GLU A 137 8.99 5.97 -11.32
CA GLU A 137 9.40 5.74 -9.94
C GLU A 137 8.37 6.25 -8.92
N VAL A 138 7.54 7.21 -9.33
CA VAL A 138 6.47 7.79 -8.53
C VAL A 138 5.14 7.54 -9.21
N VAL A 139 4.18 7.05 -8.46
CA VAL A 139 2.81 6.80 -8.95
C VAL A 139 1.78 7.27 -7.93
N HIS A 140 0.52 7.35 -8.32
CA HIS A 140 -0.59 7.61 -7.41
C HIS A 140 -1.76 6.67 -7.65
N THR A 141 -2.62 6.53 -6.64
CA THR A 141 -3.82 5.70 -6.67
C THR A 141 -5.10 6.52 -6.47
N PHE A 142 -5.13 7.78 -6.88
CA PHE A 142 -6.28 8.67 -6.66
C PHE A 142 -7.46 8.25 -7.53
N GLY A 143 -8.39 7.47 -6.95
CA GLY A 143 -9.49 6.83 -7.69
C GLY A 143 -10.48 7.78 -8.37
N GLN A 144 -10.54 9.04 -7.95
CA GLN A 144 -11.45 10.02 -8.56
C GLN A 144 -10.99 10.52 -9.93
N THR A 145 -9.74 10.37 -10.26
CA THR A 145 -9.17 10.93 -11.49
C THR A 145 -8.38 9.91 -12.30
N ALA A 146 -8.30 8.68 -12.04
CA ALA A 146 -7.60 7.62 -12.83
C ALA A 146 -6.75 8.15 -14.02
N LEU A 147 -6.27 9.41 -13.93
CA LEU A 147 -5.53 10.17 -14.94
C LEU A 147 -4.14 10.46 -14.41
N ASP A 148 -3.17 10.46 -15.30
CA ASP A 148 -1.82 10.86 -14.97
C ASP A 148 -1.80 12.35 -14.57
N ILE A 149 -0.98 12.69 -13.58
CA ILE A 149 -0.80 14.07 -13.10
C ILE A 149 0.65 14.48 -13.22
N THR A 150 0.89 15.77 -13.41
CA THR A 150 2.26 16.32 -13.49
C THR A 150 2.59 17.08 -12.20
N ILE A 151 3.68 16.72 -11.54
CA ILE A 151 4.15 17.34 -10.31
C ILE A 151 5.62 17.75 -10.50
N ASN A 152 5.94 19.05 -10.41
CA ASN A 152 7.29 19.58 -10.66
C ASN A 152 7.90 19.16 -12.01
N GLY A 153 7.08 18.97 -13.04
CA GLY A 153 7.53 18.50 -14.34
C GLY A 153 7.77 16.99 -14.44
N LEU A 154 7.49 16.25 -13.40
CA LEU A 154 7.50 14.78 -13.39
C LEU A 154 6.08 14.26 -13.67
N ASP A 155 5.95 13.38 -14.64
CA ASP A 155 4.68 12.69 -14.90
C ASP A 155 4.51 11.54 -13.91
N VAL A 156 3.54 11.71 -13.03
CA VAL A 156 3.15 10.75 -11.99
C VAL A 156 1.91 10.00 -12.49
N LYS A 157 2.09 8.73 -12.80
CA LYS A 157 1.06 7.92 -13.44
C LYS A 157 0.08 7.36 -12.42
N TYR A 158 -1.18 7.24 -12.83
CA TYR A 158 -2.15 6.46 -12.10
C TYR A 158 -1.79 4.97 -12.16
N ARG A 159 -1.95 4.28 -11.03
CA ARG A 159 -1.86 2.82 -10.93
C ARG A 159 -2.97 2.27 -10.06
N GLU A 160 -3.58 1.19 -10.52
CA GLU A 160 -4.43 0.38 -9.66
C GLU A 160 -3.60 -0.24 -8.53
N PRO A 161 -4.10 -0.25 -7.28
CA PRO A 161 -3.38 -0.82 -6.14
C PRO A 161 -2.82 -2.23 -6.40
N SER A 162 -3.59 -3.08 -7.07
CA SER A 162 -3.19 -4.45 -7.41
C SER A 162 -2.00 -4.57 -8.38
N GLN A 163 -1.68 -3.50 -9.11
CA GLN A 163 -0.60 -3.49 -10.11
C GLN A 163 0.73 -2.96 -9.54
N ILE A 164 0.72 -2.39 -8.35
CA ILE A 164 1.91 -1.74 -7.77
C ILE A 164 2.99 -2.77 -7.45
N ALA A 165 2.60 -3.91 -6.88
CA ALA A 165 3.53 -4.96 -6.47
C ALA A 165 4.30 -5.59 -7.64
N ASP A 166 3.72 -5.56 -8.85
CA ASP A 166 4.30 -6.16 -10.05
C ASP A 166 5.28 -5.24 -10.78
N ASP A 167 5.23 -3.93 -10.51
CA ASP A 167 6.09 -2.93 -11.16
C ASP A 167 7.31 -2.59 -10.30
N ARG A 168 8.44 -3.21 -10.61
CA ARG A 168 9.70 -3.03 -9.88
C ARG A 168 10.33 -1.63 -10.02
N LYS A 169 9.81 -0.75 -10.88
CA LYS A 169 10.28 0.63 -11.00
C LYS A 169 9.69 1.51 -9.91
N ILE A 170 8.50 1.18 -9.42
CA ILE A 170 7.80 1.98 -8.44
C ILE A 170 8.58 2.02 -7.13
N LYS A 171 8.79 3.22 -6.62
CA LYS A 171 9.48 3.52 -5.37
C LYS A 171 8.59 4.26 -4.39
N ILE A 172 7.74 5.15 -4.90
CA ILE A 172 6.87 6.03 -4.12
C ILE A 172 5.45 5.93 -4.64
N VAL A 173 4.51 5.81 -3.71
CA VAL A 173 3.07 5.78 -4.00
C VAL A 173 2.35 6.84 -3.18
N PHE A 174 1.72 7.79 -3.84
CA PHE A 174 0.76 8.68 -3.21
C PHE A 174 -0.64 8.07 -3.23
N PHE A 175 -1.28 7.99 -2.08
CA PHE A 175 -2.64 7.47 -1.98
C PHE A 175 -3.51 8.34 -1.05
N LYS A 176 -4.83 8.15 -1.08
CA LYS A 176 -5.79 8.78 -0.19
C LYS A 176 -6.43 7.74 0.73
N GLU A 177 -7.42 7.01 0.23
CA GLU A 177 -8.21 6.06 1.02
C GLU A 177 -8.18 4.62 0.50
N ASN A 178 -7.76 4.42 -0.74
CA ASN A 178 -7.92 3.16 -1.48
C ASN A 178 -6.89 2.07 -1.19
N LEU A 179 -5.94 2.30 -0.29
CA LEU A 179 -5.01 1.27 0.20
C LEU A 179 -5.39 0.74 1.59
N SER A 180 -6.65 0.85 1.97
CA SER A 180 -7.10 0.59 3.35
C SER A 180 -7.22 -0.87 3.74
N THR A 181 -7.38 -1.80 2.79
CA THR A 181 -7.56 -3.24 3.10
C THR A 181 -6.97 -4.14 2.03
N GLY A 182 -6.10 -5.05 2.44
CA GLY A 182 -5.67 -6.17 1.59
C GLY A 182 -4.74 -5.82 0.44
N TRP A 183 -3.99 -4.75 0.60
CA TRP A 183 -2.96 -4.33 -0.34
C TRP A 183 -1.59 -4.80 0.08
#